data_f4daa7521e7f4d4ec448f245f69d692b
#
_entry.id   f4daa7521e7f4d4ec448f245f69d692b
#
_cell.length_a   1.000
_cell.length_b   1.000
_cell.length_c   1.000
_cell.angle_alpha   90.00
_cell.angle_beta   90.00
_cell.angle_gamma   90.00
#
_symmetry.space_group_name_H-M   'P 1'
#
loop_
_entity.id
_entity.type
_entity.pdbx_description
1 polymer ?
#
loop_
_entity_poly.entity_id
_entity_poly.type
_entity_poly.pdbx_seq_one_letter_code
_entity_poly.pdbx_strand_id
1 'polypeptide(L)' 'EEIHDETKLKKWLSLLDVDELSDRLDEAIADENYEYAKMYKDEIRRREEEGRSR' A
#
# COMPACT_ATOMS: atom_id res chain seq x y z
N GLU A 1 -2.80 23.94 -4.17
CA GLU A 1 -3.44 23.10 -4.96
C GLU A 1 -3.42 21.70 -4.46
N GLU A 2 -4.53 21.11 -4.32
CA GLU A 2 -4.58 19.88 -3.84
C GLU A 2 -4.34 18.86 -4.81
N ILE A 3 -3.60 17.86 -4.52
CA ILE A 3 -3.32 16.89 -5.46
C ILE A 3 -3.96 15.63 -5.04
N HIS A 4 -5.05 15.33 -5.59
CA HIS A 4 -5.71 14.12 -5.36
C HIS A 4 -5.36 13.17 -6.45
N ASP A 5 -4.09 13.08 -6.73
CA ASP A 5 -3.67 12.32 -7.86
C ASP A 5 -3.46 10.88 -7.41
N GLU A 6 -4.37 10.02 -7.68
CA GLU A 6 -4.22 8.64 -7.33
C GLU A 6 -3.07 8.01 -8.05
N THR A 7 -2.71 8.53 -9.19
CA THR A 7 -1.57 8.02 -9.93
C THR A 7 -0.29 8.22 -9.13
N LYS A 8 -0.14 9.36 -8.52
CA LYS A 8 1.04 9.62 -7.72
C LYS A 8 1.09 8.71 -6.51
N LEU A 9 -0.05 8.50 -5.88
CA LEU A 9 -0.13 7.66 -4.73
C LEU A 9 0.21 6.23 -5.08
N LYS A 10 -0.28 5.73 -6.19
CA LYS A 10 0.02 4.39 -6.62
C LYS A 10 1.49 4.24 -6.97
N LYS A 11 2.07 5.28 -7.56
CA LYS A 11 3.47 5.25 -7.91
C LYS A 11 4.31 5.18 -6.66
N TRP A 12 3.93 5.94 -5.64
CA TRP A 12 4.64 5.94 -4.38
C TRP A 12 4.55 4.56 -3.73
N LEU A 13 3.37 3.94 -3.76
CA LEU A 13 3.21 2.63 -3.19
C LEU A 13 4.07 1.59 -3.91
N SER A 14 4.21 1.73 -5.20
CA SER A 14 4.98 0.76 -5.97
C SER A 14 6.46 0.85 -5.67
N LEU A 15 6.92 1.94 -5.09
CA LEU A 15 8.31 2.09 -4.74
C LEU A 15 8.64 1.40 -3.42
N LEU A 16 7.64 1.01 -2.66
CA LEU A 16 7.87 0.40 -1.38
C LEU A 16 7.95 -1.12 -1.51
N ASP A 17 8.79 -1.72 -0.67
CA ASP A 17 8.90 -3.16 -0.67
C ASP A 17 7.76 -3.73 0.14
N VAL A 18 7.54 -5.04 0.05
CA VAL A 18 6.51 -5.69 0.82
C VAL A 18 6.77 -5.50 2.32
N ASP A 19 8.03 -5.58 2.72
CA ASP A 19 8.36 -5.37 4.12
C ASP A 19 7.98 -3.98 4.56
N GLU A 20 8.27 -2.99 3.74
CA GLU A 20 7.95 -1.61 4.07
C GLU A 20 6.43 -1.44 4.12
N LEU A 21 5.74 -2.02 3.17
CA LEU A 21 4.29 -1.93 3.14
C LEU A 21 3.70 -2.56 4.39
N SER A 22 4.25 -3.67 4.83
CA SER A 22 3.77 -4.33 6.02
C SER A 22 3.94 -3.45 7.25
N ASP A 23 5.08 -2.78 7.35
CA ASP A 23 5.32 -1.87 8.45
C ASP A 23 4.32 -0.73 8.45
N ARG A 24 4.09 -0.16 7.29
CA ARG A 24 3.16 0.95 7.21
C ARG A 24 1.74 0.50 7.47
N LEU A 25 1.43 -0.72 7.08
CA LEU A 25 0.10 -1.26 7.34
C LEU A 25 -0.12 -1.37 8.85
N ASP A 26 0.86 -1.86 9.57
CA ASP A 26 0.74 -1.97 11.01
C ASP A 26 0.55 -0.60 11.65
N GLU A 27 1.28 0.38 11.19
CA GLU A 27 1.14 1.72 11.70
C GLU A 27 -0.23 2.28 11.40
N ALA A 28 -0.73 2.05 10.22
CA ALA A 28 -2.03 2.55 9.84
C ALA A 28 -3.12 1.93 10.72
N ILE A 29 -2.99 0.65 11.03
CA ILE A 29 -3.94 0.00 11.89
C ILE A 29 -3.86 0.56 13.30
N ALA A 30 -2.65 0.79 13.80
CA ALA A 30 -2.46 1.33 15.12
C ALA A 30 -3.07 2.73 15.25
N ASP A 31 -3.02 3.50 14.16
CA ASP A 31 -3.58 4.83 14.13
C ASP A 31 -5.05 4.80 13.76
N GLU A 32 -5.61 3.62 13.54
CA GLU A 32 -6.98 3.48 13.13
C GLU A 32 -7.23 4.18 11.79
N ASN A 33 -6.22 4.24 10.96
CA ASN A 33 -6.32 4.85 9.66
C ASN A 33 -6.67 3.75 8.66
N TYR A 34 -7.90 3.29 8.70
CA TYR A 34 -8.29 2.10 7.97
C TYR A 34 -8.30 2.30 6.46
N GLU A 35 -8.46 3.51 6.00
CA GLU A 35 -8.43 3.76 4.57
C GLU A 35 -7.04 3.45 4.02
N TYR A 36 -6.01 3.92 4.71
CA TYR A 36 -4.66 3.67 4.27
C TYR A 36 -4.28 2.20 4.52
N ALA A 37 -4.77 1.64 5.61
CA ALA A 37 -4.51 0.25 5.90
C ALA A 37 -5.04 -0.65 4.79
N LYS A 38 -6.21 -0.35 4.28
CA LYS A 38 -6.78 -1.11 3.20
C LYS A 38 -5.94 -0.98 1.94
N MET A 39 -5.45 0.21 1.68
CA MET A 39 -4.64 0.47 0.52
C MET A 39 -3.34 -0.33 0.57
N TYR A 40 -2.67 -0.31 1.72
CA TYR A 40 -1.44 -1.05 1.87
C TYR A 40 -1.69 -2.55 1.76
N LYS A 41 -2.79 -3.02 2.33
CA LYS A 41 -3.11 -4.41 2.29
C LYS A 41 -3.38 -4.88 0.87
N ASP A 42 -4.12 -4.08 0.11
CA ASP A 42 -4.40 -4.40 -1.28
C ASP A 42 -3.13 -4.47 -2.09
N GLU A 43 -2.22 -3.56 -1.85
CA GLU A 43 -0.98 -3.53 -2.60
C GLU A 43 -0.13 -4.77 -2.28
N ILE A 44 -0.06 -5.16 -1.03
CA ILE A 44 0.69 -6.34 -0.64
C ILE A 44 0.09 -7.57 -1.31
N ARG A 45 -1.22 -7.68 -1.28
CA ARG A 45 -1.88 -8.82 -1.85
C ARG A 45 -1.62 -8.90 -3.35
N ARG A 46 -1.68 -7.76 -4.02
CA ARG A 46 -1.45 -7.71 -5.43
C ARG A 46 -0.06 -8.21 -5.78
N ARG A 47 0.93 -7.82 -5.02
CA ARG A 47 2.29 -8.24 -5.28
C ARG A 47 2.47 -9.73 -5.05
N GLU A 48 1.80 -10.24 -4.03
CA GLU A 48 1.89 -11.65 -3.76
C GLU A 48 1.27 -12.45 -4.88
N GLU A 49 0.17 -11.96 -5.41
CA GLU A 49 -0.48 -12.64 -6.50
C GLU A 49 0.35 -12.58 -7.76
N GLU A 50 0.97 -11.46 -8.01
CA GLU A 50 1.83 -11.33 -9.17
C GLU A 50 3.01 -12.28 -9.08
N GLY A 51 3.58 -12.40 -7.92
CA GLY A 51 4.71 -13.28 -7.74
C GLY A 51 4.32 -14.74 -7.89
N ARG A 52 3.05 -15.04 -7.66
CA ARG A 52 2.61 -16.38 -7.75
C ARG A 52 2.10 -16.77 -9.11
N SER A 53 1.77 -15.80 -9.90
CA SER A 53 1.15 -16.03 -11.16
C SER A 53 2.12 -16.43 -12.21
N ARG A 54 3.09 -17.19 -11.99
CA ARG A 54 4.03 -17.56 -13.04
C ARG A 54 3.80 -18.96 -13.52
#